data_073af0c10bf567bae5578e597578d834
#
_entry.id   073af0c10bf567bae5578e597578d834
#
_cell.length_a   1.000
_cell.length_b   1.000
_cell.length_c   1.000
_cell.angle_alpha   90.00
_cell.angle_beta   90.00
_cell.angle_gamma   90.00
#
_symmetry.space_group_name_H-M   'P 1'
#
loop_
_entity.id
_entity.type
_entity.pdbx_description
1 polymer ?
#
loop_
_entity_poly.entity_id
_entity_poly.type
_entity_poly.pdbx_seq_one_letter_code
_entity_poly.pdbx_strand_id
1 'polypeptide(L)'
;MLPIANDYTLLDAALVECAYAGCDTIWIICNDDTAPLLRHRVGDYLEDPAYYYYNTTANTDHRKRIPIFWVPQHPKDRDKRDCLSWSVVYGALCAFQIASKISKWVIPDKYYVSFPYGIVNPREVMTMRKQISSRENFYMVSEGKTVQDNIYSSFTFGKDEWLEYRRAVRKGTGQWKGDYGNMTKLPIEERWSARFFE
;
A
#
# COMPACT_ATOMS: atom_id res chain seq x y z
N MET A 1 -10.72 10.09 7.22
CA MET A 1 -10.30 9.26 8.37
C MET A 1 -11.55 8.79 9.09
N LEU A 2 -11.94 7.53 8.92
CA LEU A 2 -13.09 6.95 9.62
C LEU A 2 -12.60 6.40 10.97
N PRO A 3 -13.17 6.83 12.11
CA PRO A 3 -12.82 6.28 13.42
C PRO A 3 -13.43 4.88 13.59
N ILE A 4 -12.65 3.98 14.18
CA ILE A 4 -13.10 2.64 14.58
C ILE A 4 -13.31 2.61 16.10
N ALA A 5 -12.48 3.33 16.84
CA ALA A 5 -12.53 3.48 18.28
C ALA A 5 -12.02 4.87 18.68
N ASN A 6 -12.04 5.18 19.98
CA ASN A 6 -11.45 6.42 20.47
C ASN A 6 -9.98 6.50 20.05
N ASP A 7 -9.63 7.59 19.36
CA ASP A 7 -8.27 7.85 18.85
C ASP A 7 -7.68 6.76 17.94
N TYR A 8 -8.50 5.88 17.40
CA TYR A 8 -8.07 4.82 16.48
C TYR A 8 -8.91 4.83 15.21
N THR A 9 -8.26 4.96 14.05
CA THR A 9 -8.89 5.07 12.74
C THR A 9 -8.57 3.88 11.86
N LEU A 10 -9.28 3.75 10.72
CA LEU A 10 -8.97 2.75 9.70
C LEU A 10 -7.53 2.86 9.19
N LEU A 11 -6.98 4.07 9.11
CA LEU A 11 -5.59 4.27 8.72
C LEU A 11 -4.63 3.70 9.78
N ASP A 12 -4.90 3.93 11.05
CA ASP A 12 -4.09 3.38 12.14
C ASP A 12 -4.10 1.84 12.10
N ALA A 13 -5.26 1.22 11.79
CA ALA A 13 -5.37 -0.23 11.64
C ALA A 13 -4.48 -0.75 10.48
N ALA A 14 -4.50 -0.09 9.32
CA ALA A 14 -3.67 -0.46 8.19
C ALA A 14 -2.17 -0.28 8.46
N LEU A 15 -1.78 0.74 9.22
CA LEU A 15 -0.39 0.95 9.63
C LEU A 15 0.10 -0.14 10.57
N VAL A 16 -0.72 -0.50 11.55
CA VAL A 16 -0.43 -1.61 12.48
C VAL A 16 -0.33 -2.93 11.71
N GLU A 17 -1.23 -3.19 10.77
CA GLU A 17 -1.16 -4.34 9.88
C GLU A 17 0.18 -4.41 9.14
N CYS A 18 0.62 -3.31 8.52
CA CYS A 18 1.93 -3.25 7.82
C CYS A 18 3.10 -3.57 8.77
N ALA A 19 3.07 -3.10 10.01
CA ALA A 19 4.10 -3.41 10.99
C ALA A 19 4.12 -4.90 11.36
N TYR A 20 2.95 -5.51 11.57
CA TYR A 20 2.85 -6.94 11.85
C TYR A 20 3.18 -7.81 10.63
N ALA A 21 2.95 -7.34 9.41
CA ALA A 21 3.42 -7.98 8.18
C ALA A 21 4.94 -7.97 8.05
N GLY A 22 5.62 -7.06 8.74
CA GLY A 22 7.08 -6.95 8.79
C GLY A 22 7.66 -5.96 7.79
N CYS A 23 6.89 -4.96 7.41
CA CYS A 23 7.36 -3.89 6.55
C CYS A 23 8.47 -3.07 7.23
N ASP A 24 9.53 -2.77 6.50
CA ASP A 24 10.62 -1.92 6.99
C ASP A 24 10.37 -0.42 6.70
N THR A 25 9.51 -0.13 5.74
CA THR A 25 9.07 1.23 5.37
C THR A 25 7.60 1.20 4.98
N ILE A 26 6.88 2.31 5.21
CA ILE A 26 5.48 2.47 4.83
C ILE A 26 5.36 3.65 3.87
N TRP A 27 4.65 3.47 2.77
CA TRP A 27 4.41 4.47 1.75
C TRP A 27 2.92 4.73 1.63
N ILE A 28 2.47 5.91 2.07
CA ILE A 28 1.05 6.28 2.07
C ILE A 28 0.77 7.14 0.84
N ILE A 29 -0.05 6.60 -0.05
CA ILE A 29 -0.51 7.33 -1.24
C ILE A 29 -1.78 8.08 -0.87
N CYS A 30 -1.75 9.39 -0.98
CA CYS A 30 -2.84 10.27 -0.56
C CYS A 30 -3.01 11.46 -1.50
N ASN A 31 -4.15 12.13 -1.40
CA ASN A 31 -4.37 13.39 -2.09
C ASN A 31 -3.68 14.53 -1.35
N ASP A 32 -3.22 15.55 -2.08
CA ASP A 32 -2.54 16.72 -1.52
C ASP A 32 -3.40 17.43 -0.47
N ASP A 33 -4.73 17.47 -0.69
CA ASP A 33 -5.66 18.16 0.19
C ASP A 33 -5.79 17.47 1.56
N THR A 34 -5.65 16.14 1.60
CA THR A 34 -5.78 15.33 2.82
C THR A 34 -4.45 14.99 3.48
N ALA A 35 -3.36 15.02 2.71
CA ALA A 35 -2.02 14.64 3.18
C ALA A 35 -1.57 15.41 4.43
N PRO A 36 -1.71 16.76 4.54
CA PRO A 36 -1.29 17.49 5.72
C PRO A 36 -2.01 17.04 6.99
N LEU A 37 -3.32 16.79 6.90
CA LEU A 37 -4.13 16.35 8.03
C LEU A 37 -3.75 14.94 8.48
N LEU A 38 -3.56 14.02 7.53
CA LEU A 38 -3.14 12.65 7.81
C LEU A 38 -1.76 12.63 8.46
N ARG A 39 -0.83 13.40 7.91
CA ARG A 39 0.54 13.50 8.42
C ARG A 39 0.60 14.12 9.81
N HIS A 40 -0.22 15.14 10.07
CA HIS A 40 -0.32 15.75 11.41
C HIS A 40 -0.78 14.73 12.47
N ARG A 41 -1.71 13.84 12.11
CA ARG A 41 -2.20 12.83 13.02
C ARG A 41 -1.22 11.68 13.24
N VAL A 42 -0.66 11.15 12.15
CA VAL A 42 0.13 9.90 12.18
C VAL A 42 1.61 10.18 12.43
N GLY A 43 2.13 11.28 11.88
CA GLY A 43 3.56 11.59 11.92
C GLY A 43 4.34 10.94 10.79
N ASP A 44 5.66 10.89 10.94
CA ASP A 44 6.60 10.41 9.93
C ASP A 44 7.20 9.04 10.25
N TYR A 45 6.74 8.40 11.32
CA TYR A 45 7.16 7.04 11.69
C TYR A 45 6.08 6.35 12.53
N LEU A 46 6.10 5.03 12.49
CA LEU A 46 5.33 4.15 13.37
C LEU A 46 6.30 3.44 14.32
N GLU A 47 6.02 3.40 15.61
CA GLU A 47 6.74 2.52 16.53
C GLU A 47 6.27 1.09 16.30
N ASP A 48 7.21 0.17 15.98
CA ASP A 48 6.89 -1.21 15.60
C ASP A 48 6.33 -2.01 16.79
N PRO A 49 5.01 -2.28 16.84
CA PRO A 49 4.41 -2.99 17.96
C PRO A 49 4.84 -4.47 18.01
N ALA A 50 5.20 -5.07 16.86
CA ALA A 50 5.67 -6.45 16.83
C ALA A 50 7.07 -6.58 17.44
N TYR A 51 7.92 -5.57 17.32
CA TYR A 51 9.25 -5.57 17.92
C TYR A 51 9.19 -5.65 19.45
N TYR A 52 8.27 -4.94 20.09
CA TYR A 52 8.05 -5.01 21.52
C TYR A 52 7.52 -6.36 21.98
N TYR A 53 6.65 -6.97 21.22
CA TYR A 53 6.09 -8.28 21.55
C TYR A 53 7.16 -9.38 21.64
N TYR A 54 8.17 -9.33 20.75
CA TYR A 54 9.24 -10.34 20.72
C TYR A 54 10.42 -10.03 21.65
N ASN A 55 10.64 -8.78 22.01
CA ASN A 55 11.77 -8.35 22.83
C ASN A 55 11.35 -8.01 24.26
N THR A 56 10.76 -8.98 24.98
CA THR A 56 10.35 -8.83 26.38
C THR A 56 11.52 -8.79 27.38
N THR A 57 12.73 -9.07 26.95
CA THR A 57 13.97 -8.97 27.75
C THR A 57 14.64 -7.61 27.55
N ALA A 58 14.01 -6.66 28.01
CA ALA A 58 14.30 -5.43 28.62
C ALA A 58 15.74 -4.90 28.69
N ASN A 59 16.20 -4.23 27.72
CA ASN A 59 16.89 -2.94 27.90
C ASN A 59 16.38 -2.02 26.79
N THR A 60 15.27 -1.34 27.07
CA THR A 60 14.27 -0.90 26.13
C THR A 60 14.50 0.50 25.60
N ASP A 61 15.74 0.96 25.51
CA ASP A 61 16.04 2.22 24.82
C ASP A 61 16.05 2.08 23.27
N HIS A 62 15.95 0.87 22.76
CA HIS A 62 15.95 0.63 21.32
C HIS A 62 14.52 0.43 20.78
N ARG A 63 13.84 1.54 20.53
CA ARG A 63 12.57 1.53 19.82
C ARG A 63 12.82 1.34 18.33
N LYS A 64 12.29 0.27 17.73
CA LYS A 64 12.30 0.14 16.27
C LYS A 64 11.23 1.07 15.69
N ARG A 65 11.64 2.01 14.86
CA ARG A 65 10.76 2.92 14.14
C ARG A 65 10.70 2.52 12.68
N ILE A 66 9.48 2.40 12.17
CA ILE A 66 9.20 2.18 10.76
C ILE A 66 8.92 3.54 10.13
N PRO A 67 9.77 4.05 9.23
CA PRO A 67 9.56 5.35 8.61
C PRO A 67 8.35 5.32 7.68
N ILE A 68 7.59 6.43 7.69
CA ILE A 68 6.42 6.65 6.85
C ILE A 68 6.74 7.72 5.81
N PHE A 69 6.52 7.39 4.54
CA PHE A 69 6.69 8.28 3.42
C PHE A 69 5.32 8.68 2.86
N TRP A 70 5.09 9.99 2.80
CA TRP A 70 3.86 10.57 2.26
C TRP A 70 4.03 10.83 0.77
N VAL A 71 3.23 10.17 -0.05
CA VAL A 71 3.32 10.25 -1.51
C VAL A 71 2.06 10.90 -2.05
N PRO A 72 2.12 12.20 -2.36
CA PRO A 72 1.02 12.87 -3.02
C PRO A 72 0.85 12.34 -4.43
N GLN A 73 -0.38 12.16 -4.85
CA GLN A 73 -0.70 11.74 -6.21
C GLN A 73 -0.27 12.84 -7.19
N HIS A 74 0.47 12.45 -8.26
CA HIS A 74 0.96 13.43 -9.22
C HIS A 74 -0.19 14.16 -9.93
N PRO A 75 -0.22 15.50 -10.01
CA PRO A 75 -1.33 16.26 -10.59
C PRO A 75 -1.74 15.81 -12.00
N LYS A 76 -0.78 15.43 -12.85
CA LYS A 76 -1.04 14.90 -14.19
C LYS A 76 -1.79 13.56 -14.20
N ASP A 77 -1.70 12.80 -13.12
CA ASP A 77 -2.32 11.48 -13.01
C ASP A 77 -3.71 11.55 -12.36
N ARG A 78 -4.02 12.60 -11.56
CA ARG A 78 -5.33 12.82 -10.96
C ARG A 78 -6.47 12.80 -11.98
N ASP A 79 -6.25 13.44 -13.12
CA ASP A 79 -7.26 13.53 -14.15
C ASP A 79 -7.31 12.32 -15.07
N LYS A 80 -6.17 11.66 -15.26
CA LYS A 80 -6.02 10.59 -16.25
C LYS A 80 -6.12 9.19 -15.67
N ARG A 81 -5.64 9.00 -14.44
CA ARG A 81 -5.48 7.69 -13.80
C ARG A 81 -5.94 7.71 -12.36
N ASP A 82 -7.08 8.34 -12.12
CA ASP A 82 -7.70 8.36 -10.80
C ASP A 82 -8.33 6.99 -10.52
N CYS A 83 -7.48 6.02 -10.14
CA CYS A 83 -7.93 4.68 -9.76
C CYS A 83 -7.03 4.07 -8.69
N LEU A 84 -7.60 3.15 -7.90
CA LEU A 84 -6.92 2.46 -6.81
C LEU A 84 -5.66 1.75 -7.29
N SER A 85 -5.77 1.02 -8.38
CA SER A 85 -4.65 0.26 -8.96
C SER A 85 -3.48 1.16 -9.36
N TRP A 86 -3.76 2.36 -9.90
CA TRP A 86 -2.70 3.31 -10.19
C TRP A 86 -2.04 3.84 -8.93
N SER A 87 -2.79 4.10 -7.87
CA SER A 87 -2.23 4.52 -6.59
C SER A 87 -1.24 3.50 -6.03
N VAL A 88 -1.60 2.20 -6.06
CA VAL A 88 -0.71 1.11 -5.64
C VAL A 88 0.57 1.07 -6.48
N VAL A 89 0.44 1.07 -7.80
CA VAL A 89 1.59 1.03 -8.73
C VAL A 89 2.45 2.28 -8.60
N TYR A 90 1.85 3.45 -8.39
CA TYR A 90 2.57 4.71 -8.21
C TYR A 90 3.35 4.74 -6.89
N GLY A 91 2.77 4.22 -5.81
CA GLY A 91 3.47 4.07 -4.53
C GLY A 91 4.71 3.19 -4.65
N ALA A 92 4.57 2.03 -5.30
CA ALA A 92 5.70 1.14 -5.56
C ALA A 92 6.77 1.80 -6.45
N LEU A 93 6.36 2.60 -7.46
CA LEU A 93 7.27 3.36 -8.31
C LEU A 93 8.08 4.37 -7.48
N CYS A 94 7.42 5.12 -6.61
CA CYS A 94 8.08 6.11 -5.76
C CYS A 94 9.08 5.45 -4.81
N ALA A 95 8.68 4.35 -4.17
CA ALA A 95 9.55 3.56 -3.30
C ALA A 95 10.79 3.05 -4.07
N PHE A 96 10.60 2.48 -5.24
CA PHE A 96 11.69 2.01 -6.10
C PHE A 96 12.62 3.14 -6.52
N GLN A 97 12.08 4.28 -6.99
CA GLN A 97 12.88 5.40 -7.48
C GLN A 97 13.73 6.03 -6.37
N ILE A 98 13.18 6.18 -5.18
CA ILE A 98 13.90 6.75 -4.05
C ILE A 98 14.97 5.76 -3.57
N ALA A 99 14.60 4.50 -3.37
CA ALA A 99 15.54 3.47 -2.95
C ALA A 99 16.72 3.32 -3.93
N SER A 100 16.44 3.31 -5.24
CA SER A 100 17.48 3.17 -6.28
C SER A 100 18.48 4.34 -6.31
N LYS A 101 18.07 5.54 -5.85
CA LYS A 101 18.95 6.71 -5.74
C LYS A 101 19.82 6.66 -4.48
N ILE A 102 19.36 6.00 -3.43
CA ILE A 102 20.10 5.88 -2.17
C ILE A 102 21.13 4.78 -2.29
N SER A 103 20.69 3.57 -2.59
CA SER A 103 21.57 2.40 -2.75
C SER A 103 20.81 1.24 -3.38
N LYS A 104 21.53 0.43 -4.18
CA LYS A 104 20.97 -0.81 -4.75
C LYS A 104 20.55 -1.83 -3.68
N TRP A 105 21.14 -1.77 -2.49
CA TRP A 105 20.87 -2.68 -1.38
C TRP A 105 19.56 -2.40 -0.64
N VAL A 106 18.99 -1.22 -0.80
CA VAL A 106 17.72 -0.82 -0.16
C VAL A 106 16.54 -0.86 -1.13
N ILE A 107 16.74 -1.35 -2.36
CA ILE A 107 15.64 -1.52 -3.32
C ILE A 107 14.74 -2.64 -2.79
N PRO A 108 13.44 -2.39 -2.61
CA PRO A 108 12.52 -3.42 -2.16
C PRO A 108 12.44 -4.57 -3.17
N ASP A 109 12.60 -5.79 -2.69
CA ASP A 109 12.38 -6.99 -3.49
C ASP A 109 10.87 -7.32 -3.59
N LYS A 110 10.11 -6.88 -2.60
CA LYS A 110 8.69 -7.16 -2.46
C LYS A 110 7.92 -5.98 -1.87
N TYR A 111 6.69 -5.81 -2.32
CA TYR A 111 5.76 -4.81 -1.83
C TYR A 111 4.59 -5.51 -1.16
N TYR A 112 4.22 -5.05 0.03
CA TYR A 112 3.00 -5.42 0.72
C TYR A 112 1.99 -4.30 0.57
N VAL A 113 0.78 -4.63 0.12
CA VAL A 113 -0.32 -3.67 -0.06
C VAL A 113 -1.36 -3.90 1.02
N SER A 114 -1.65 -2.86 1.77
CA SER A 114 -2.75 -2.81 2.73
C SER A 114 -3.72 -1.71 2.34
N PHE A 115 -4.99 -1.94 2.59
CA PHE A 115 -6.06 -1.00 2.33
C PHE A 115 -6.71 -0.58 3.64
N PRO A 116 -6.90 0.74 3.89
CA PRO A 116 -7.56 1.19 5.13
C PRO A 116 -8.97 0.64 5.33
N TYR A 117 -9.63 0.21 4.25
CA TYR A 117 -10.99 -0.37 4.32
C TYR A 117 -11.00 -1.87 4.61
N GLY A 118 -9.86 -2.54 4.51
CA GLY A 118 -9.69 -3.95 4.84
C GLY A 118 -9.22 -4.09 6.28
N ILE A 119 -10.13 -4.28 7.23
CA ILE A 119 -9.76 -4.48 8.64
C ILE A 119 -9.37 -5.94 8.84
N VAL A 120 -8.13 -6.15 9.22
CA VAL A 120 -7.57 -7.48 9.49
C VAL A 120 -7.10 -7.56 10.95
N ASN A 121 -7.17 -8.74 11.53
CA ASN A 121 -6.58 -8.98 12.84
C ASN A 121 -5.04 -9.00 12.72
N PRO A 122 -4.32 -8.03 13.31
CA PRO A 122 -2.86 -7.95 13.18
C PRO A 122 -2.13 -9.21 13.69
N ARG A 123 -2.68 -9.91 14.68
CA ARG A 123 -2.08 -11.15 15.19
C ARG A 123 -2.10 -12.28 14.15
N GLU A 124 -3.13 -12.36 13.33
CA GLU A 124 -3.20 -13.32 12.23
C GLU A 124 -2.16 -12.97 11.17
N VAL A 125 -2.03 -11.69 10.80
CA VAL A 125 -0.99 -11.22 9.89
C VAL A 125 0.40 -11.63 10.38
N MET A 126 0.66 -11.48 11.67
CA MET A 126 1.93 -11.89 12.27
C MET A 126 2.23 -13.38 12.09
N THR A 127 1.22 -14.25 12.19
CA THR A 127 1.42 -15.70 11.97
C THR A 127 1.77 -16.03 10.52
N MET A 128 1.28 -15.21 9.57
CA MET A 128 1.51 -15.36 8.13
C MET A 128 2.81 -14.68 7.65
N ARG A 129 3.56 -14.02 8.52
CA ARG A 129 4.75 -13.24 8.16
C ARG A 129 5.78 -13.98 7.30
N LYS A 130 5.99 -15.28 7.55
CA LYS A 130 6.88 -16.11 6.74
C LYS A 130 6.38 -16.29 5.31
N GLN A 131 5.06 -16.41 5.12
CA GLN A 131 4.43 -16.51 3.80
C GLN A 131 4.49 -15.16 3.08
N ILE A 132 4.18 -14.07 3.80
CA ILE A 132 4.25 -12.70 3.28
C ILE A 132 5.67 -12.38 2.77
N SER A 133 6.71 -12.77 3.49
CA SER A 133 8.11 -12.53 3.14
C SER A 133 8.71 -13.57 2.17
N SER A 134 7.96 -14.61 1.79
CA SER A 134 8.43 -15.62 0.83
C SER A 134 8.61 -15.03 -0.57
N ARG A 135 9.23 -15.76 -1.49
CA ARG A 135 9.38 -15.32 -2.90
C ARG A 135 8.06 -15.33 -3.66
N GLU A 136 7.13 -16.18 -3.25
CA GLU A 136 5.82 -16.30 -3.89
C GLU A 136 4.91 -15.14 -3.50
N ASN A 137 4.00 -14.75 -4.39
CA ASN A 137 3.01 -13.73 -4.09
C ASN A 137 2.03 -14.26 -3.04
N PHE A 138 1.73 -13.41 -2.08
CA PHE A 138 0.79 -13.69 -1.01
C PHE A 138 -0.52 -12.94 -1.27
N TYR A 139 -1.63 -13.62 -1.11
CA TYR A 139 -2.97 -13.04 -1.16
C TYR A 139 -3.71 -13.41 0.12
N MET A 140 -4.20 -12.39 0.82
CA MET A 140 -5.05 -12.62 1.98
C MET A 140 -6.44 -13.05 1.52
N VAL A 141 -6.93 -14.16 2.06
CA VAL A 141 -8.23 -14.73 1.73
C VAL A 141 -9.22 -14.39 2.84
N SER A 142 -10.38 -13.86 2.48
CA SER A 142 -11.52 -13.65 3.37
C SER A 142 -12.76 -14.27 2.75
N GLU A 143 -13.37 -15.21 3.43
CA GLU A 143 -14.55 -15.94 2.94
C GLU A 143 -14.36 -16.55 1.53
N GLY A 144 -13.15 -17.04 1.25
CA GLY A 144 -12.80 -17.63 -0.05
C GLY A 144 -12.56 -16.60 -1.16
N LYS A 145 -12.56 -15.30 -0.85
CA LYS A 145 -12.32 -14.19 -1.79
C LYS A 145 -11.00 -13.51 -1.50
N THR A 146 -10.43 -12.91 -2.54
CA THR A 146 -9.18 -12.15 -2.49
C THR A 146 -9.37 -10.75 -3.10
N VAL A 147 -8.28 -9.99 -3.19
CA VAL A 147 -8.27 -8.69 -3.89
C VAL A 147 -8.75 -8.82 -5.35
N GLN A 148 -8.57 -9.98 -5.97
CA GLN A 148 -9.04 -10.26 -7.34
C GLN A 148 -10.57 -10.26 -7.44
N ASP A 149 -11.26 -10.56 -6.35
CA ASP A 149 -12.72 -10.50 -6.24
C ASP A 149 -13.24 -9.11 -5.83
N ASN A 150 -12.43 -8.07 -5.97
CA ASN A 150 -12.74 -6.68 -5.61
C ASN A 150 -13.00 -6.45 -4.11
N ILE A 151 -12.45 -7.26 -3.23
CA ILE A 151 -12.42 -6.96 -1.81
C ILE A 151 -11.11 -6.26 -1.43
N TYR A 152 -11.14 -5.45 -0.40
CA TYR A 152 -9.96 -4.75 0.11
C TYR A 152 -9.12 -5.67 1.00
N SER A 153 -8.65 -6.78 0.45
CA SER A 153 -7.75 -7.71 1.12
C SER A 153 -6.31 -7.46 0.74
N SER A 154 -5.41 -7.65 1.70
CA SER A 154 -4.00 -7.37 1.52
C SER A 154 -3.34 -8.43 0.64
N PHE A 155 -2.32 -8.01 -0.10
CA PHE A 155 -1.57 -8.88 -0.98
C PHE A 155 -0.13 -8.40 -1.14
N THR A 156 0.71 -9.25 -1.73
CA THR A 156 2.08 -8.89 -2.08
C THR A 156 2.34 -9.07 -3.57
N PHE A 157 3.29 -8.29 -4.08
CA PHE A 157 3.86 -8.49 -5.41
C PHE A 157 5.33 -8.13 -5.39
N GLY A 158 6.09 -8.75 -6.28
CA GLY A 158 7.52 -8.53 -6.41
C GLY A 158 7.87 -7.43 -7.40
N LYS A 159 9.17 -7.23 -7.58
CA LYS A 159 9.71 -6.22 -8.47
C LYS A 159 9.37 -6.48 -9.95
N ASP A 160 9.31 -7.73 -10.35
CA ASP A 160 9.07 -8.10 -11.76
C ASP A 160 7.60 -7.89 -12.12
N GLU A 161 6.68 -8.30 -11.26
CA GLU A 161 5.24 -8.12 -11.45
C GLU A 161 4.84 -6.65 -11.44
N TRP A 162 5.56 -5.80 -10.70
CA TRP A 162 5.32 -4.37 -10.71
C TRP A 162 5.35 -3.74 -12.10
N LEU A 163 6.28 -4.15 -12.95
CA LEU A 163 6.36 -3.66 -14.34
C LEU A 163 5.16 -4.10 -15.17
N GLU A 164 4.68 -5.32 -14.96
CA GLU A 164 3.51 -5.87 -15.64
C GLU A 164 2.24 -5.15 -15.20
N TYR A 165 2.02 -4.99 -13.90
CA TYR A 165 0.89 -4.22 -13.36
C TYR A 165 0.88 -2.79 -13.87
N ARG A 166 2.03 -2.14 -13.90
CA ARG A 166 2.15 -0.78 -14.44
C ARG A 166 1.72 -0.71 -15.91
N ARG A 167 2.11 -1.68 -16.71
CA ARG A 167 1.72 -1.76 -18.12
C ARG A 167 0.22 -2.01 -18.27
N ALA A 168 -0.32 -2.96 -17.51
CA ALA A 168 -1.74 -3.31 -17.51
C ALA A 168 -2.61 -2.10 -17.11
N VAL A 169 -2.31 -1.45 -16.01
CA VAL A 169 -3.04 -0.26 -15.55
C VAL A 169 -2.95 0.87 -16.56
N ARG A 170 -1.77 1.13 -17.14
CA ARG A 170 -1.62 2.17 -18.18
C ARG A 170 -2.42 1.86 -19.43
N LYS A 171 -2.47 0.61 -19.84
CA LYS A 171 -3.27 0.17 -21.01
C LYS A 171 -4.77 0.28 -20.71
N GLY A 172 -5.21 -0.18 -19.55
CA GLY A 172 -6.63 -0.12 -19.13
C GLY A 172 -7.14 1.29 -18.91
N THR A 173 -6.32 2.18 -18.34
CA THR A 173 -6.71 3.59 -18.06
C THR A 173 -6.46 4.55 -19.22
N GLY A 174 -5.72 4.12 -20.25
CA GLY A 174 -5.38 4.90 -21.44
C GLY A 174 -6.25 4.61 -22.65
N GLN A 175 -7.51 4.27 -22.50
CA GLN A 175 -8.42 4.02 -23.63
C GLN A 175 -8.64 5.32 -24.42
N TRP A 176 -8.23 5.29 -25.67
CA TRP A 176 -8.52 6.34 -26.62
C TRP A 176 -9.96 6.20 -27.12
N LYS A 177 -10.76 7.23 -26.95
CA LYS A 177 -12.05 7.35 -27.60
C LYS A 177 -12.03 8.53 -28.55
N GLY A 178 -12.17 8.25 -29.86
CA GLY A 178 -12.39 9.24 -30.93
C GLY A 178 -11.11 9.86 -31.49
N ASP A 179 -11.29 10.54 -32.61
CA ASP A 179 -10.24 11.08 -33.49
C ASP A 179 -9.39 12.22 -32.90
N TYR A 180 -9.67 12.66 -31.69
CA TYR A 180 -8.99 13.81 -31.05
C TYR A 180 -8.17 13.49 -29.82
N GLY A 181 -7.87 12.24 -29.57
CA GLY A 181 -6.89 11.87 -28.52
C GLY A 181 -7.32 12.16 -27.10
N ASN A 182 -8.59 12.33 -26.80
CA ASN A 182 -9.09 12.53 -25.45
C ASN A 182 -9.14 11.20 -24.70
N MET A 183 -8.28 11.07 -23.69
CA MET A 183 -8.37 9.97 -22.74
C MET A 183 -9.69 10.05 -21.97
N THR A 184 -10.53 9.04 -22.09
CA THR A 184 -11.72 8.93 -21.23
C THR A 184 -11.31 8.44 -19.86
N LYS A 185 -11.82 9.14 -18.82
CA LYS A 185 -11.70 8.67 -17.44
C LYS A 185 -12.43 7.33 -17.31
N LEU A 186 -11.88 6.44 -16.49
CA LEU A 186 -12.61 5.23 -16.10
C LEU A 186 -13.95 5.61 -15.44
N PRO A 187 -15.01 4.82 -15.65
CA PRO A 187 -16.23 4.93 -14.86
C PRO A 187 -15.91 4.91 -13.35
N ILE A 188 -16.74 5.58 -12.54
CA ILE A 188 -16.48 5.68 -11.09
C ILE A 188 -16.40 4.29 -10.46
N GLU A 189 -17.27 3.38 -10.88
CA GLU A 189 -17.32 1.99 -10.40
C GLU A 189 -16.03 1.22 -10.67
N GLU A 190 -15.36 1.52 -11.77
CA GLU A 190 -14.11 0.86 -12.15
C GLU A 190 -12.86 1.48 -11.50
N ARG A 191 -12.95 2.70 -10.97
CA ARG A 191 -11.81 3.36 -10.33
C ARG A 191 -11.37 2.67 -9.05
N TRP A 192 -12.29 2.04 -8.38
CA TRP A 192 -12.06 1.33 -7.12
C TRP A 192 -11.89 -0.19 -7.31
N SER A 193 -11.92 -0.65 -8.55
CA SER A 193 -11.72 -2.06 -8.89
C SER A 193 -10.26 -2.48 -8.75
N ALA A 194 -10.04 -3.66 -8.22
CA ALA A 194 -8.73 -4.32 -8.15
C ALA A 194 -8.43 -5.19 -9.39
N ARG A 195 -9.27 -5.18 -10.43
CA ARG A 195 -9.16 -6.02 -11.64
C ARG A 195 -7.81 -5.97 -12.36
N PHE A 196 -7.01 -4.94 -12.12
CA PHE A 196 -5.69 -4.83 -12.73
C PHE A 196 -4.61 -5.68 -12.06
N PHE A 197 -4.97 -6.37 -10.97
CA PHE A 197 -4.09 -7.28 -10.23
C PHE A 197 -4.45 -8.76 -10.47
N GLU A 198 -5.29 -9.06 -11.46
CA GLU A 198 -5.66 -10.40 -11.89
C GLU A 198 -4.55 -11.08 -12.69
#